data_150f6b5b71a7f00365002be51a2cdc2d
#
_entry.id   150f6b5b71a7f00365002be51a2cdc2d
#
_cell.length_a   1.000
_cell.length_b   1.000
_cell.length_c   1.000
_cell.angle_alpha   90.00
_cell.angle_beta   90.00
_cell.angle_gamma   90.00
#
_symmetry.space_group_name_H-M   'P 1'
#
loop_
_entity.id
_entity.type
_entity.pdbx_description
1 polymer ?
#
loop_
_entity_poly.entity_id
_entity_poly.type
_entity_poly.pdbx_seq_one_letter_code
_entity_poly.pdbx_strand_id
1 'polypeptide(L)'
;MPRTIIIDGDVVVYKVAEGIAESFEVTTEEDDEYIYRNIGWASKEAAKEYLESMIDNICKSCKGNEVVICLSDMKANFRKVINPNYKGNRKSIKPILYDYLRNYMKESGYKVYEKPQLEADDVIGILATNDKIIKGDKVVWSLDKDFKTIPCKFHRAKPNGKDESKIISSEEADWWFMYQTLIGDKVDGYDGCKGVGDKTARKLLGEIGEKTLEEMWEIVITTYKKAGYTEEDALRNARMARILRSEDYDFKTQTVRLWEI
;
A
#
# COMPACT_ATOMS: atom_id res chain seq x y z
N MET A 1 -21.70 -8.80 15.19
CA MET A 1 -21.70 -8.65 13.73
C MET A 1 -20.43 -9.30 13.19
N PRO A 2 -20.44 -9.87 12.02
CA PRO A 2 -19.22 -10.41 11.42
C PRO A 2 -18.19 -9.30 11.26
N ARG A 3 -16.91 -9.65 11.44
CA ARG A 3 -15.79 -8.73 11.20
C ARG A 3 -15.24 -8.99 9.82
N THR A 4 -15.16 -7.94 8.99
CA THR A 4 -14.56 -8.00 7.66
C THR A 4 -13.07 -7.64 7.73
N ILE A 5 -12.23 -8.51 7.17
CA ILE A 5 -10.80 -8.28 7.03
C ILE A 5 -10.54 -7.79 5.61
N ILE A 6 -9.98 -6.59 5.49
CA ILE A 6 -9.56 -6.00 4.22
C ILE A 6 -8.08 -6.29 4.06
N ILE A 7 -7.74 -7.16 3.13
CA ILE A 7 -6.39 -7.70 2.95
C ILE A 7 -5.71 -7.02 1.76
N ASP A 8 -4.47 -6.62 1.98
CA ASP A 8 -3.53 -6.26 0.94
C ASP A 8 -3.13 -7.51 0.15
N GLY A 9 -3.83 -7.73 -0.96
CA GLY A 9 -3.68 -8.94 -1.77
C GLY A 9 -2.36 -8.98 -2.52
N ASP A 10 -1.80 -7.84 -2.91
CA ASP A 10 -0.52 -7.80 -3.61
C ASP A 10 0.63 -8.24 -2.69
N VAL A 11 0.58 -7.85 -1.42
CA VAL A 11 1.55 -8.29 -0.41
C VAL A 11 1.42 -9.79 -0.15
N VAL A 12 0.19 -10.31 -0.04
CA VAL A 12 -0.04 -11.74 0.17
C VAL A 12 0.49 -12.54 -1.02
N VAL A 13 0.11 -12.17 -2.24
CA VAL A 13 0.56 -12.84 -3.48
C VAL A 13 2.08 -12.82 -3.59
N TYR A 14 2.71 -11.67 -3.33
CA TYR A 14 4.16 -11.53 -3.41
C TYR A 14 4.86 -12.47 -2.42
N LYS A 15 4.42 -12.48 -1.16
CA LYS A 15 5.00 -13.34 -0.11
C LYS A 15 4.84 -14.83 -0.39
N VAL A 16 3.66 -15.24 -0.86
CA VAL A 16 3.43 -16.64 -1.23
C VAL A 16 4.31 -17.03 -2.40
N ALA A 17 4.32 -16.21 -3.47
CA ALA A 17 5.10 -16.50 -4.66
C ALA A 17 6.61 -16.52 -4.39
N GLU A 18 7.11 -15.62 -3.52
CA GLU A 18 8.50 -15.62 -3.10
C GLU A 18 8.84 -16.81 -2.20
N GLY A 19 7.93 -17.17 -1.28
CA GLY A 19 8.18 -18.23 -0.29
C GLY A 19 8.19 -19.65 -0.86
N ILE A 20 7.58 -19.86 -2.05
CA ILE A 20 7.56 -21.18 -2.72
C ILE A 20 8.49 -21.28 -3.91
N ALA A 21 9.12 -20.16 -4.33
CA ALA A 21 10.05 -20.17 -5.44
C ALA A 21 11.37 -20.84 -5.05
N GLU A 22 11.75 -21.84 -5.83
CA GLU A 22 13.06 -22.46 -5.75
C GLU A 22 13.90 -22.02 -6.96
N SER A 23 15.16 -21.71 -6.75
CA SER A 23 16.09 -21.35 -7.82
C SER A 23 17.19 -22.42 -7.94
N PHE A 24 17.45 -22.84 -9.15
CA PHE A 24 18.50 -23.79 -9.48
C PHE A 24 19.50 -23.14 -10.41
N GLU A 25 20.78 -23.27 -10.14
CA GLU A 25 21.85 -22.98 -11.10
C GLU A 25 21.97 -24.14 -12.06
N VAL A 26 21.80 -23.87 -13.37
CA VAL A 26 22.01 -24.83 -14.44
C VAL A 26 23.17 -24.34 -15.29
N THR A 27 24.16 -25.22 -15.44
CA THR A 27 25.27 -25.00 -16.37
C THR A 27 24.95 -25.70 -17.69
N THR A 28 24.88 -24.95 -18.77
CA THR A 28 24.75 -25.50 -20.13
C THR A 28 26.03 -25.22 -20.90
N GLU A 29 26.49 -26.18 -21.70
CA GLU A 29 27.61 -26.01 -22.62
C GLU A 29 27.02 -25.66 -23.99
N GLU A 30 27.30 -24.45 -24.47
CA GLU A 30 26.92 -23.98 -25.81
C GLU A 30 28.18 -23.42 -26.48
N ASP A 31 28.52 -23.95 -27.66
CA ASP A 31 29.68 -23.51 -28.47
C ASP A 31 31.01 -23.43 -27.70
N ASP A 32 31.34 -24.48 -26.91
CA ASP A 32 32.55 -24.56 -26.06
C ASP A 32 32.59 -23.52 -24.90
N GLU A 33 31.50 -22.82 -24.59
CA GLU A 33 31.36 -21.92 -23.44
C GLU A 33 30.35 -22.46 -22.42
N TYR A 34 30.68 -22.34 -21.13
CA TYR A 34 29.76 -22.66 -20.04
C TYR A 34 28.86 -21.47 -19.71
N ILE A 35 27.55 -21.62 -19.99
CA ILE A 35 26.55 -20.61 -19.66
C ILE A 35 25.87 -21.00 -18.34
N TYR A 36 25.98 -20.11 -17.36
CA TYR A 36 25.29 -20.26 -16.06
C TYR A 36 23.93 -19.59 -16.13
N ARG A 37 22.85 -20.34 -15.90
CA ARG A 37 21.49 -19.81 -15.87
C ARG A 37 20.82 -20.15 -14.54
N ASN A 38 20.21 -19.14 -13.90
CA ASN A 38 19.31 -19.37 -12.79
C ASN A 38 17.92 -19.69 -13.34
N ILE A 39 17.45 -20.93 -13.11
CA ILE A 39 16.09 -21.37 -13.46
C ILE A 39 15.28 -21.39 -12.19
N GLY A 40 14.17 -20.63 -12.18
CA GLY A 40 13.21 -20.69 -11.09
C GLY A 40 12.12 -21.72 -11.37
N TRP A 41 11.72 -22.44 -10.31
CA TRP A 41 10.61 -23.38 -10.33
C TRP A 41 9.68 -23.14 -9.14
N ALA A 42 8.37 -23.35 -9.34
CA ALA A 42 7.39 -23.29 -8.25
C ALA A 42 6.17 -24.15 -8.58
N SER A 43 5.67 -24.89 -7.59
CA SER A 43 4.44 -25.67 -7.72
C SER A 43 3.20 -24.79 -7.61
N LYS A 44 2.30 -24.88 -8.57
CA LYS A 44 1.01 -24.18 -8.54
C LYS A 44 0.11 -24.67 -7.42
N GLU A 45 0.12 -25.97 -7.16
CA GLU A 45 -0.66 -26.61 -6.11
C GLU A 45 -0.18 -26.16 -4.74
N ALA A 46 1.13 -26.25 -4.48
CA ALA A 46 1.72 -25.77 -3.24
C ALA A 46 1.48 -24.27 -3.02
N ALA A 47 1.51 -23.48 -4.11
CA ALA A 47 1.22 -22.05 -4.05
C ALA A 47 -0.20 -21.74 -3.61
N LYS A 48 -1.19 -22.49 -4.13
CA LYS A 48 -2.60 -22.34 -3.71
C LYS A 48 -2.77 -22.70 -2.25
N GLU A 49 -2.29 -23.86 -1.84
CA GLU A 49 -2.38 -24.32 -0.45
C GLU A 49 -1.74 -23.33 0.52
N TYR A 50 -0.57 -22.79 0.16
CA TYR A 50 0.10 -21.80 0.98
C TYR A 50 -0.67 -20.47 1.03
N LEU A 51 -1.24 -20.02 -0.10
CA LEU A 51 -2.08 -18.84 -0.17
C LEU A 51 -3.30 -18.96 0.76
N GLU A 52 -4.03 -20.05 0.65
CA GLU A 52 -5.22 -20.33 1.46
C GLU A 52 -4.87 -20.40 2.95
N SER A 53 -3.80 -21.13 3.29
CA SER A 53 -3.28 -21.20 4.65
C SER A 53 -2.88 -19.83 5.21
N MET A 54 -2.27 -18.98 4.39
CA MET A 54 -1.90 -17.63 4.79
C MET A 54 -3.14 -16.77 5.05
N ILE A 55 -4.15 -16.83 4.19
CA ILE A 55 -5.42 -16.10 4.40
C ILE A 55 -6.12 -16.58 5.67
N ASP A 56 -6.17 -17.90 5.91
CA ASP A 56 -6.74 -18.47 7.14
C ASP A 56 -6.00 -18.00 8.40
N ASN A 57 -4.68 -17.92 8.35
CA ASN A 57 -3.88 -17.39 9.45
C ASN A 57 -4.14 -15.90 9.69
N ILE A 58 -4.32 -15.12 8.62
CA ILE A 58 -4.74 -13.71 8.72
C ILE A 58 -6.12 -13.62 9.38
N CYS A 59 -7.08 -14.45 8.97
CA CYS A 59 -8.40 -14.50 9.58
C CYS A 59 -8.36 -14.78 11.08
N LYS A 60 -7.54 -15.75 11.49
CA LYS A 60 -7.34 -16.11 12.91
C LYS A 60 -6.70 -14.95 13.68
N SER A 61 -5.65 -14.32 13.15
CA SER A 61 -4.95 -13.21 13.82
C SER A 61 -5.82 -11.96 13.98
N CYS A 62 -6.60 -11.63 12.96
CA CYS A 62 -7.52 -10.49 12.96
C CYS A 62 -8.86 -10.79 13.65
N LYS A 63 -9.13 -12.05 14.02
CA LYS A 63 -10.41 -12.51 14.62
C LYS A 63 -11.61 -12.12 13.76
N GLY A 64 -11.52 -12.35 12.43
CA GLY A 64 -12.56 -12.06 11.45
C GLY A 64 -12.89 -13.28 10.62
N ASN A 65 -14.05 -13.26 9.97
CA ASN A 65 -14.57 -14.37 9.18
C ASN A 65 -15.05 -13.98 7.78
N GLU A 66 -15.09 -12.69 7.47
CA GLU A 66 -15.32 -12.19 6.13
C GLU A 66 -14.03 -11.62 5.56
N VAL A 67 -13.70 -11.99 4.33
CA VAL A 67 -12.47 -11.58 3.66
C VAL A 67 -12.80 -10.74 2.44
N VAL A 68 -12.12 -9.61 2.33
CA VAL A 68 -12.09 -8.75 1.15
C VAL A 68 -10.63 -8.58 0.74
N ILE A 69 -10.31 -8.92 -0.48
CA ILE A 69 -8.96 -8.81 -1.04
C ILE A 69 -8.89 -7.60 -1.96
N CYS A 70 -7.88 -6.77 -1.77
CA CYS A 70 -7.63 -5.61 -2.62
C CYS A 70 -6.38 -5.85 -3.47
N LEU A 71 -6.47 -5.54 -4.76
CA LEU A 71 -5.40 -5.71 -5.72
C LEU A 71 -5.16 -4.40 -6.49
N SER A 72 -3.92 -4.13 -6.85
CA SER A 72 -3.55 -2.98 -7.69
C SER A 72 -3.95 -3.19 -9.14
N ASP A 73 -4.33 -2.12 -9.83
CA ASP A 73 -4.36 -2.12 -11.30
C ASP A 73 -2.94 -2.26 -11.85
N MET A 74 -2.73 -3.32 -12.64
CA MET A 74 -1.42 -3.62 -13.23
C MET A 74 -1.13 -2.80 -14.50
N LYS A 75 -2.14 -2.08 -15.02
CA LYS A 75 -2.03 -1.35 -16.30
C LYS A 75 -1.75 0.12 -16.13
N ALA A 76 -2.36 0.73 -15.11
CA ALA A 76 -2.29 2.17 -14.92
C ALA A 76 -2.23 2.55 -13.43
N ASN A 77 -1.72 3.75 -13.14
CA ASN A 77 -1.67 4.33 -11.80
C ASN A 77 -1.82 5.85 -11.93
N PHE A 78 -2.78 6.42 -11.22
CA PHE A 78 -3.04 7.86 -11.28
C PHE A 78 -1.84 8.70 -10.80
N ARG A 79 -1.02 8.18 -9.86
CA ARG A 79 0.17 8.89 -9.39
C ARG A 79 1.21 9.10 -10.49
N LYS A 80 1.26 8.23 -11.51
CA LYS A 80 2.14 8.42 -12.67
C LYS A 80 1.72 9.58 -13.57
N VAL A 81 0.46 10.00 -13.51
CA VAL A 81 0.00 11.22 -14.17
C VAL A 81 0.51 12.45 -13.43
N ILE A 82 0.59 12.40 -12.09
CA ILE A 82 1.09 13.49 -11.23
C ILE A 82 2.62 13.55 -11.28
N ASN A 83 3.28 12.38 -11.20
CA ASN A 83 4.72 12.23 -11.24
C ASN A 83 5.10 11.00 -12.10
N PRO A 84 5.54 11.20 -13.36
CA PRO A 84 5.92 10.10 -14.24
C PRO A 84 7.03 9.18 -13.70
N ASN A 85 7.84 9.68 -12.76
CA ASN A 85 8.92 8.91 -12.13
C ASN A 85 8.46 8.07 -10.94
N TYR A 86 7.18 8.13 -10.56
CA TYR A 86 6.64 7.35 -9.45
C TYR A 86 6.93 5.86 -9.61
N LYS A 87 7.60 5.28 -8.60
CA LYS A 87 8.06 3.88 -8.58
C LYS A 87 8.93 3.48 -9.79
N GLY A 88 9.49 4.46 -10.53
CA GLY A 88 10.31 4.21 -11.72
C GLY A 88 11.67 3.58 -11.42
N ASN A 89 12.15 3.69 -10.19
CA ASN A 89 13.39 3.10 -9.69
C ASN A 89 13.24 1.62 -9.26
N ARG A 90 12.02 1.10 -9.19
CA ARG A 90 11.76 -0.29 -8.82
C ARG A 90 12.15 -1.22 -9.99
N LYS A 91 13.27 -1.94 -9.82
CA LYS A 91 13.79 -2.93 -10.78
C LYS A 91 13.47 -4.38 -10.39
N SER A 92 12.64 -4.60 -9.36
CA SER A 92 12.34 -5.95 -8.88
C SER A 92 11.59 -6.76 -9.96
N ILE A 93 12.13 -7.93 -10.27
CA ILE A 93 11.44 -8.92 -11.08
C ILE A 93 10.35 -9.54 -10.20
N LYS A 94 9.14 -9.65 -10.74
CA LYS A 94 8.05 -10.33 -10.04
C LYS A 94 8.40 -11.80 -9.84
N PRO A 95 8.09 -12.38 -8.66
CA PRO A 95 8.29 -13.80 -8.42
C PRO A 95 7.50 -14.66 -9.42
N ILE A 96 8.01 -15.86 -9.68
CA ILE A 96 7.29 -16.88 -10.45
C ILE A 96 5.92 -17.11 -9.78
N LEU A 97 4.88 -17.32 -10.55
CA LEU A 97 3.49 -17.50 -10.11
C LEU A 97 2.80 -16.26 -9.53
N TYR A 98 3.45 -15.08 -9.51
CA TYR A 98 2.78 -13.85 -9.05
C TYR A 98 1.46 -13.60 -9.79
N ASP A 99 1.50 -13.55 -11.12
CA ASP A 99 0.30 -13.29 -11.93
C ASP A 99 -0.70 -14.46 -11.87
N TYR A 100 -0.21 -15.70 -11.74
CA TYR A 100 -1.05 -16.88 -11.53
C TYR A 100 -1.85 -16.80 -10.22
N LEU A 101 -1.20 -16.45 -9.11
CA LEU A 101 -1.85 -16.33 -7.81
C LEU A 101 -2.86 -15.18 -7.76
N ARG A 102 -2.57 -14.07 -8.41
CA ARG A 102 -3.54 -12.97 -8.56
C ARG A 102 -4.81 -13.42 -9.29
N ASN A 103 -4.65 -14.17 -10.39
CA ASN A 103 -5.80 -14.71 -11.13
C ASN A 103 -6.55 -15.73 -10.29
N TYR A 104 -5.83 -16.62 -9.60
CA TYR A 104 -6.44 -17.58 -8.71
C TYR A 104 -7.30 -16.90 -7.63
N MET A 105 -6.83 -15.83 -6.98
CA MET A 105 -7.64 -15.06 -6.03
C MET A 105 -8.96 -14.56 -6.63
N LYS A 106 -8.94 -14.12 -7.88
CA LYS A 106 -10.14 -13.62 -8.57
C LYS A 106 -11.13 -14.74 -8.93
N GLU A 107 -10.64 -15.95 -9.17
CA GLU A 107 -11.41 -17.09 -9.63
C GLU A 107 -11.91 -17.99 -8.49
N SER A 108 -11.25 -17.97 -7.33
CA SER A 108 -11.51 -18.89 -6.21
C SER A 108 -12.63 -18.47 -5.25
N GLY A 109 -13.47 -17.51 -5.65
CA GLY A 109 -14.67 -17.14 -4.88
C GLY A 109 -14.44 -16.08 -3.79
N TYR A 110 -13.20 -15.60 -3.61
CA TYR A 110 -12.94 -14.46 -2.74
C TYR A 110 -13.60 -13.19 -3.26
N LYS A 111 -14.04 -12.32 -2.36
CA LYS A 111 -14.51 -10.98 -2.73
C LYS A 111 -13.30 -10.10 -3.03
N VAL A 112 -12.98 -9.93 -4.32
CA VAL A 112 -11.82 -9.18 -4.78
C VAL A 112 -12.23 -7.81 -5.31
N TYR A 113 -11.50 -6.76 -4.89
CA TYR A 113 -11.61 -5.42 -5.42
C TYR A 113 -10.31 -5.03 -6.12
N GLU A 114 -10.45 -4.67 -7.38
CA GLU A 114 -9.42 -4.05 -8.21
C GLU A 114 -10.10 -2.91 -8.96
N LYS A 115 -9.51 -1.72 -8.94
CA LYS A 115 -10.10 -0.53 -9.56
C LYS A 115 -9.12 0.09 -10.54
N PRO A 116 -9.61 0.60 -11.69
CA PRO A 116 -8.75 1.25 -12.67
C PRO A 116 -7.91 2.35 -12.06
N GLN A 117 -6.62 2.39 -12.40
CA GLN A 117 -5.63 3.37 -11.99
C GLN A 117 -5.30 3.40 -10.49
N LEU A 118 -5.87 2.50 -9.66
CA LEU A 118 -5.62 2.45 -8.22
C LEU A 118 -4.63 1.36 -7.84
N GLU A 119 -3.83 1.65 -6.82
CA GLU A 119 -3.06 0.63 -6.10
C GLU A 119 -3.95 -0.08 -5.08
N ALA A 120 -3.52 -1.25 -4.63
CA ALA A 120 -4.22 -1.99 -3.58
C ALA A 120 -4.44 -1.13 -2.33
N ASP A 121 -3.44 -0.32 -1.97
CA ASP A 121 -3.48 0.58 -0.83
C ASP A 121 -4.64 1.59 -0.93
N ASP A 122 -4.84 2.18 -2.12
CA ASP A 122 -5.93 3.11 -2.38
C ASP A 122 -7.28 2.41 -2.27
N VAL A 123 -7.39 1.22 -2.84
CA VAL A 123 -8.62 0.42 -2.74
C VAL A 123 -8.92 0.07 -1.28
N ILE A 124 -7.91 -0.31 -0.50
CA ILE A 124 -8.02 -0.59 0.94
C ILE A 124 -8.50 0.65 1.69
N GLY A 125 -7.85 1.80 1.47
CA GLY A 125 -8.20 3.04 2.17
C GLY A 125 -9.62 3.50 1.86
N ILE A 126 -10.04 3.41 0.60
CA ILE A 126 -11.43 3.70 0.17
C ILE A 126 -12.42 2.78 0.88
N LEU A 127 -12.17 1.47 0.91
CA LEU A 127 -13.08 0.49 1.53
C LEU A 127 -13.09 0.60 3.06
N ALA A 128 -11.95 0.84 3.67
CA ALA A 128 -11.81 0.98 5.12
C ALA A 128 -12.60 2.18 5.64
N THR A 129 -12.66 3.27 4.88
CA THR A 129 -13.34 4.51 5.25
C THR A 129 -14.76 4.63 4.71
N ASN A 130 -15.29 3.59 4.01
CA ASN A 130 -16.63 3.60 3.43
C ASN A 130 -17.57 2.60 4.09
N ASP A 131 -18.45 3.08 4.97
CA ASP A 131 -19.44 2.25 5.68
C ASP A 131 -20.64 1.82 4.82
N LYS A 132 -20.79 2.40 3.62
CA LYS A 132 -21.87 2.02 2.70
C LYS A 132 -21.51 0.77 1.90
N ILE A 133 -20.20 0.58 1.59
CA ILE A 133 -19.70 -0.57 0.82
C ILE A 133 -19.43 -1.77 1.74
N ILE A 134 -18.68 -1.54 2.81
CA ILE A 134 -18.40 -2.56 3.83
C ILE A 134 -18.98 -2.06 5.14
N LYS A 135 -20.05 -2.69 5.57
CA LYS A 135 -20.77 -2.34 6.80
C LYS A 135 -20.17 -3.06 8.00
N GLY A 136 -20.22 -2.40 9.16
CA GLY A 136 -19.88 -3.02 10.44
C GLY A 136 -18.40 -2.97 10.79
N ASP A 137 -17.91 -3.96 11.51
CA ASP A 137 -16.54 -4.00 12.01
C ASP A 137 -15.55 -4.39 10.90
N LYS A 138 -14.55 -3.54 10.67
CA LYS A 138 -13.54 -3.70 9.61
C LYS A 138 -12.15 -3.65 10.21
N VAL A 139 -11.26 -4.50 9.71
CA VAL A 139 -9.83 -4.50 10.06
C VAL A 139 -9.02 -4.54 8.77
N VAL A 140 -8.12 -3.60 8.59
CA VAL A 140 -7.11 -3.62 7.52
C VAL A 140 -5.95 -4.50 7.95
N TRP A 141 -5.54 -5.42 7.09
CA TRP A 141 -4.34 -6.23 7.27
C TRP A 141 -3.32 -5.93 6.17
N SER A 142 -2.13 -5.52 6.56
CA SER A 142 -0.98 -5.34 5.66
C SER A 142 0.34 -5.36 6.45
N LEU A 143 1.47 -5.49 5.74
CA LEU A 143 2.81 -5.25 6.26
C LEU A 143 3.21 -3.79 6.20
N ASP A 144 2.56 -3.01 5.32
CA ASP A 144 2.94 -1.64 5.07
C ASP A 144 2.58 -0.72 6.26
N LYS A 145 3.57 0.06 6.68
CA LYS A 145 3.40 1.06 7.75
C LYS A 145 2.57 2.27 7.30
N ASP A 146 2.45 2.51 5.99
CA ASP A 146 1.86 3.72 5.44
C ASP A 146 0.33 3.74 5.59
N PHE A 147 -0.29 2.59 5.92
CA PHE A 147 -1.68 2.54 6.38
C PHE A 147 -1.96 3.32 7.67
N LYS A 148 -0.95 3.84 8.36
CA LYS A 148 -1.14 4.84 9.42
C LYS A 148 -1.78 6.13 8.92
N THR A 149 -1.76 6.40 7.61
CA THR A 149 -2.42 7.56 6.99
C THR A 149 -3.92 7.35 6.77
N ILE A 150 -4.47 6.19 7.18
CA ILE A 150 -5.89 5.84 7.02
C ILE A 150 -6.53 5.64 8.37
N PRO A 151 -7.68 6.33 8.66
CA PRO A 151 -8.43 6.07 9.88
C PRO A 151 -9.11 4.70 9.80
N CYS A 152 -8.58 3.73 10.54
CA CYS A 152 -9.06 2.35 10.52
C CYS A 152 -8.59 1.56 11.75
N LYS A 153 -9.17 0.36 11.94
CA LYS A 153 -8.52 -0.68 12.74
C LYS A 153 -7.45 -1.32 11.87
N PHE A 154 -6.22 -1.20 12.26
CA PHE A 154 -5.07 -1.69 11.50
C PHE A 154 -4.37 -2.83 12.24
N HIS A 155 -4.25 -3.98 11.58
CA HIS A 155 -3.43 -5.09 12.00
C HIS A 155 -2.21 -5.17 11.10
N ARG A 156 -1.09 -4.69 11.62
CA ARG A 156 0.18 -4.70 10.91
C ARG A 156 0.95 -5.98 11.22
N ALA A 157 1.08 -6.85 10.25
CA ALA A 157 1.98 -7.97 10.34
C ALA A 157 3.44 -7.49 10.25
N LYS A 158 4.32 -8.03 11.10
CA LYS A 158 5.74 -7.68 11.12
C LYS A 158 6.59 -8.90 10.79
N PRO A 159 7.70 -8.74 10.06
CA PRO A 159 8.58 -9.86 9.68
C PRO A 159 9.12 -10.68 10.87
N ASN A 160 9.19 -10.07 12.05
CA ASN A 160 9.66 -10.71 13.27
C ASN A 160 8.54 -11.43 14.07
N GLY A 161 7.34 -11.54 13.51
CA GLY A 161 6.16 -12.15 14.14
C GLY A 161 5.58 -11.38 15.32
N LYS A 162 6.06 -10.16 15.59
CA LYS A 162 5.50 -9.27 16.62
C LYS A 162 4.48 -8.33 15.97
N ASP A 163 3.36 -8.89 15.55
CA ASP A 163 2.28 -8.15 14.94
C ASP A 163 1.72 -7.08 15.87
N GLU A 164 1.23 -6.02 15.28
CA GLU A 164 0.71 -4.85 15.99
C GLU A 164 -0.71 -4.56 15.54
N SER A 165 -1.64 -4.55 16.49
CA SER A 165 -3.02 -4.13 16.23
C SER A 165 -3.28 -2.78 16.88
N LYS A 166 -3.78 -1.83 16.09
CA LYS A 166 -4.01 -0.46 16.51
C LYS A 166 -5.28 0.10 15.88
N ILE A 167 -5.95 1.00 16.60
CA ILE A 167 -6.98 1.86 16.03
C ILE A 167 -6.29 3.18 15.66
N ILE A 168 -6.34 3.53 14.40
CA ILE A 168 -5.85 4.80 13.87
C ILE A 168 -7.03 5.75 13.85
N SER A 169 -6.97 6.84 14.59
CA SER A 169 -7.99 7.89 14.55
C SER A 169 -7.84 8.77 13.30
N SER A 170 -8.82 9.63 13.02
CA SER A 170 -8.73 10.59 11.91
C SER A 170 -7.58 11.56 12.12
N GLU A 171 -7.42 12.08 13.34
CA GLU A 171 -6.36 13.02 13.71
C GLU A 171 -4.97 12.37 13.56
N GLU A 172 -4.84 11.10 13.97
CA GLU A 172 -3.60 10.37 13.80
C GLU A 172 -3.30 10.13 12.31
N ALA A 173 -4.29 9.75 11.53
CA ALA A 173 -4.15 9.51 10.10
C ALA A 173 -3.76 10.79 9.35
N ASP A 174 -4.35 11.92 9.70
CA ASP A 174 -4.06 13.23 9.10
C ASP A 174 -2.66 13.71 9.48
N TRP A 175 -2.25 13.46 10.73
CA TRP A 175 -0.89 13.75 11.17
C TRP A 175 0.16 12.96 10.38
N TRP A 176 -0.06 11.64 10.20
CA TRP A 176 0.85 10.80 9.40
C TRP A 176 0.85 11.19 7.93
N PHE A 177 -0.28 11.61 7.38
CA PHE A 177 -0.38 12.11 6.02
C PHE A 177 0.46 13.37 5.82
N MET A 178 0.33 14.37 6.70
CA MET A 178 1.14 15.60 6.64
C MET A 178 2.62 15.32 6.91
N TYR A 179 2.92 14.40 7.83
CA TYR A 179 4.28 13.94 8.07
C TYR A 179 4.91 13.37 6.79
N GLN A 180 4.21 12.49 6.08
CA GLN A 180 4.71 11.89 4.86
C GLN A 180 4.83 12.90 3.71
N THR A 181 3.95 13.89 3.65
CA THR A 181 4.05 15.01 2.72
C THR A 181 5.35 15.81 2.94
N LEU A 182 5.76 16.00 4.20
CA LEU A 182 6.99 16.70 4.53
C LEU A 182 8.26 15.89 4.24
N ILE A 183 8.29 14.59 4.55
CA ILE A 183 9.50 13.78 4.42
C ILE A 183 9.65 13.11 3.05
N GLY A 184 8.55 12.92 2.30
CA GLY A 184 8.51 12.17 1.05
C GLY A 184 8.73 10.67 1.22
N ASP A 185 8.82 9.98 0.09
CA ASP A 185 9.25 8.59 0.01
C ASP A 185 10.17 8.37 -1.20
N LYS A 186 11.48 8.21 -0.92
CA LYS A 186 12.49 7.98 -1.95
C LYS A 186 12.34 6.63 -2.63
N VAL A 187 11.80 5.62 -1.93
CA VAL A 187 11.56 4.29 -2.50
C VAL A 187 10.46 4.37 -3.55
N ASP A 188 9.48 5.22 -3.32
CA ASP A 188 8.38 5.47 -4.26
C ASP A 188 8.68 6.59 -5.28
N GLY A 189 9.85 7.22 -5.17
CA GLY A 189 10.33 8.17 -6.18
C GLY A 189 9.71 9.56 -6.07
N TYR A 190 9.34 9.99 -4.87
CA TYR A 190 9.00 11.39 -4.61
C TYR A 190 9.73 11.91 -3.37
N ASP A 191 10.38 13.06 -3.55
CA ASP A 191 11.11 13.70 -2.48
C ASP A 191 10.16 14.61 -1.67
N GLY A 192 10.32 14.60 -0.35
CA GLY A 192 9.65 15.56 0.51
C GLY A 192 10.26 16.96 0.43
N CYS A 193 9.99 17.78 1.42
CA CYS A 193 10.56 19.10 1.55
C CYS A 193 12.07 19.02 1.85
N LYS A 194 12.89 19.69 1.03
CA LYS A 194 14.35 19.69 1.19
C LYS A 194 14.76 20.16 2.59
N GLY A 195 15.62 19.40 3.24
CA GLY A 195 16.11 19.70 4.58
C GLY A 195 15.19 19.30 5.72
N VAL A 196 14.03 18.69 5.41
CA VAL A 196 13.08 18.18 6.40
C VAL A 196 13.23 16.66 6.50
N GLY A 197 13.77 16.19 7.62
CA GLY A 197 13.81 14.78 7.99
C GLY A 197 12.86 14.49 9.15
N ASP A 198 12.88 13.23 9.64
CA ASP A 198 11.98 12.74 10.71
C ASP A 198 11.88 13.69 11.91
N LYS A 199 13.00 14.08 12.51
CA LYS A 199 13.00 14.95 13.70
C LYS A 199 12.39 16.32 13.42
N THR A 200 12.68 16.88 12.26
CA THR A 200 12.18 18.21 11.86
C THR A 200 10.69 18.16 11.59
N ALA A 201 10.21 17.17 10.84
CA ALA A 201 8.80 17.00 10.54
C ALA A 201 7.97 16.85 11.82
N ARG A 202 8.41 16.00 12.77
CA ARG A 202 7.74 15.81 14.07
C ARG A 202 7.69 17.11 14.89
N LYS A 203 8.79 17.84 14.93
CA LYS A 203 8.83 19.14 15.63
C LYS A 203 7.88 20.18 15.02
N LEU A 204 7.76 20.20 13.71
CA LEU A 204 6.87 21.12 13.00
C LEU A 204 5.39 20.79 13.23
N LEU A 205 5.02 19.53 13.14
CA LEU A 205 3.63 19.09 13.29
C LEU A 205 3.16 19.06 14.74
N GLY A 206 4.08 18.88 15.71
CA GLY A 206 3.72 18.70 17.13
C GLY A 206 3.15 17.32 17.41
N GLU A 207 2.42 17.21 18.55
CA GLU A 207 1.80 15.95 18.95
C GLU A 207 0.53 15.65 18.12
N ILE A 208 0.20 14.36 18.02
CA ILE A 208 -1.02 13.90 17.35
C ILE A 208 -2.25 14.49 18.06
N GLY A 209 -3.16 15.10 17.28
CA GLY A 209 -4.38 15.72 17.81
C GLY A 209 -4.19 17.15 18.36
N GLU A 210 -2.96 17.68 18.35
CA GLU A 210 -2.69 19.06 18.78
C GLU A 210 -3.18 20.09 17.76
N LYS A 211 -3.15 19.74 16.48
CA LYS A 211 -3.49 20.63 15.36
C LYS A 211 -4.51 20.00 14.42
N THR A 212 -5.33 20.83 13.81
CA THR A 212 -6.23 20.40 12.72
C THR A 212 -5.45 20.10 11.44
N LEU A 213 -6.10 19.45 10.49
CA LEU A 213 -5.50 19.18 9.17
C LEU A 213 -5.11 20.48 8.46
N GLU A 214 -5.99 21.50 8.54
CA GLU A 214 -5.77 22.84 7.96
C GLU A 214 -4.55 23.52 8.58
N GLU A 215 -4.42 23.52 9.90
CA GLU A 215 -3.27 24.10 10.60
C GLU A 215 -1.96 23.37 10.24
N MET A 216 -2.00 22.05 10.12
CA MET A 216 -0.84 21.28 9.68
C MET A 216 -0.49 21.56 8.22
N TRP A 217 -1.48 21.74 7.35
CA TRP A 217 -1.25 22.09 5.96
C TRP A 217 -0.59 23.47 5.80
N GLU A 218 -1.01 24.47 6.56
CA GLU A 218 -0.37 25.79 6.59
C GLU A 218 1.11 25.71 7.01
N ILE A 219 1.43 24.82 7.96
CA ILE A 219 2.82 24.53 8.34
C ILE A 219 3.58 23.91 7.17
N VAL A 220 2.98 22.96 6.46
CA VAL A 220 3.57 22.30 5.29
C VAL A 220 3.88 23.35 4.21
N ILE A 221 2.89 24.16 3.80
CA ILE A 221 3.07 25.22 2.80
C ILE A 221 4.21 26.17 3.21
N THR A 222 4.18 26.66 4.45
CA THR A 222 5.19 27.58 4.97
C THR A 222 6.59 26.96 4.93
N THR A 223 6.68 25.65 5.24
CA THR A 223 7.96 24.93 5.24
C THR A 223 8.51 24.77 3.82
N TYR A 224 7.65 24.42 2.85
CA TYR A 224 8.03 24.34 1.45
C TYR A 224 8.47 25.70 0.89
N LYS A 225 7.73 26.77 1.17
CA LYS A 225 8.09 28.13 0.75
C LYS A 225 9.44 28.58 1.32
N LYS A 226 9.74 28.29 2.59
CA LYS A 226 11.05 28.54 3.20
C LYS A 226 12.20 27.77 2.57
N ALA A 227 11.92 26.59 2.03
CA ALA A 227 12.91 25.76 1.33
C ALA A 227 13.06 26.11 -0.16
N GLY A 228 12.36 27.16 -0.65
CA GLY A 228 12.42 27.63 -2.03
C GLY A 228 11.48 26.91 -2.99
N TYR A 229 10.51 26.17 -2.49
CA TYR A 229 9.46 25.50 -3.27
C TYR A 229 8.18 26.34 -3.30
N THR A 230 7.28 25.95 -4.18
CA THR A 230 5.93 26.54 -4.29
C THR A 230 4.92 25.75 -3.45
N GLU A 231 3.75 26.32 -3.26
CA GLU A 231 2.60 25.63 -2.69
C GLU A 231 2.14 24.45 -3.57
N GLU A 232 2.26 24.60 -4.90
CA GLU A 232 1.94 23.53 -5.85
C GLU A 232 2.89 22.34 -5.72
N ASP A 233 4.16 22.56 -5.38
CA ASP A 233 5.12 21.50 -5.05
C ASP A 233 4.71 20.75 -3.78
N ALA A 234 4.25 21.46 -2.76
CA ALA A 234 3.72 20.86 -1.54
C ALA A 234 2.45 20.04 -1.84
N LEU A 235 1.53 20.59 -2.63
CA LEU A 235 0.28 19.92 -3.02
C LEU A 235 0.55 18.67 -3.86
N ARG A 236 1.50 18.74 -4.79
CA ARG A 236 1.93 17.55 -5.56
C ARG A 236 2.44 16.45 -4.64
N ASN A 237 3.27 16.76 -3.64
CA ASN A 237 3.76 15.79 -2.70
C ASN A 237 2.66 15.24 -1.77
N ALA A 238 1.71 16.08 -1.36
CA ALA A 238 0.53 15.63 -0.62
C ALA A 238 -0.28 14.61 -1.44
N ARG A 239 -0.54 14.89 -2.70
CA ARG A 239 -1.24 13.97 -3.62
C ARG A 239 -0.48 12.66 -3.85
N MET A 240 0.84 12.67 -3.79
CA MET A 240 1.67 11.45 -3.86
C MET A 240 1.59 10.63 -2.57
N ALA A 241 1.63 11.28 -1.41
CA ALA A 241 1.58 10.66 -0.09
C ALA A 241 0.18 10.14 0.30
N ARG A 242 -0.89 10.71 -0.31
CA ARG A 242 -2.28 10.37 0.00
C ARG A 242 -2.60 8.94 -0.43
N ILE A 243 -2.81 8.03 0.52
CA ILE A 243 -3.60 6.82 0.28
C ILE A 243 -5.07 7.28 0.27
N LEU A 244 -5.78 6.94 -0.81
CA LEU A 244 -7.14 7.45 -1.02
C LEU A 244 -8.11 6.95 0.07
N ARG A 245 -8.97 7.86 0.51
CA ARG A 245 -10.12 7.55 1.37
C ARG A 245 -11.42 7.59 0.55
N SER A 246 -12.55 7.30 1.15
CA SER A 246 -13.83 7.19 0.42
C SER A 246 -14.26 8.50 -0.26
N GLU A 247 -13.90 9.64 0.31
CA GLU A 247 -14.16 10.97 -0.26
C GLU A 247 -13.30 11.27 -1.50
N ASP A 248 -12.13 10.64 -1.61
CA ASP A 248 -11.17 10.84 -2.69
C ASP A 248 -11.52 10.05 -3.98
N TYR A 249 -12.65 9.30 -3.99
CA TYR A 249 -13.01 8.46 -5.14
C TYR A 249 -14.49 8.57 -5.51
N ASP A 250 -14.75 8.82 -6.78
CA ASP A 250 -16.11 8.81 -7.32
C ASP A 250 -16.45 7.42 -7.88
N PHE A 251 -17.37 6.71 -7.20
CA PHE A 251 -17.78 5.36 -7.59
C PHE A 251 -18.63 5.30 -8.86
N LYS A 252 -19.29 6.40 -9.24
CA LYS A 252 -20.13 6.45 -10.44
C LYS A 252 -19.28 6.60 -11.70
N THR A 253 -18.33 7.53 -11.66
CA THR A 253 -17.42 7.81 -12.77
C THR A 253 -16.16 6.96 -12.74
N GLN A 254 -15.88 6.29 -11.63
CA GLN A 254 -14.65 5.52 -11.35
C GLN A 254 -13.39 6.38 -11.50
N THR A 255 -13.44 7.62 -10.99
CA THR A 255 -12.35 8.58 -11.06
C THR A 255 -11.87 9.00 -9.70
N VAL A 256 -10.56 9.29 -9.63
CA VAL A 256 -9.91 9.85 -8.44
C VAL A 256 -10.24 11.34 -8.35
N ARG A 257 -10.65 11.77 -7.17
CA ARG A 257 -10.67 13.17 -6.77
C ARG A 257 -9.36 13.45 -6.07
N LEU A 258 -8.51 14.23 -6.72
CA LEU A 258 -7.22 14.59 -6.14
C LEU A 258 -7.43 15.42 -4.88
N TRP A 259 -6.66 15.10 -3.85
CA TRP A 259 -6.75 15.80 -2.58
C TRP A 259 -6.49 17.31 -2.74
N GLU A 260 -7.35 18.09 -2.10
CA GLU A 260 -7.32 19.55 -1.93
C GLU A 260 -7.81 19.87 -0.52
N ILE A 261 -7.40 21.04 0.02
CA ILE A 261 -7.84 21.50 1.33
C ILE A 261 -8.96 22.53 1.18
#